data_e3d8dfa5c0228af92c5bcd306fac4e18
#
_entry.id   e3d8dfa5c0228af92c5bcd306fac4e18
#
_cell.length_a   1.000
_cell.length_b   1.000
_cell.length_c   1.000
_cell.angle_alpha   90.00
_cell.angle_beta   90.00
_cell.angle_gamma   90.00
#
_symmetry.space_group_name_H-M   'P 1'
#
loop_
_entity.id
_entity.type
_entity.pdbx_description
1 polymer ?
#
loop_
_entity_poly.entity_id
_entity_poly.type
_entity_poly.pdbx_seq_one_letter_code
_entity_poly.pdbx_strand_id
1 'polypeptide(L)'
;MKSLSKITLFAALTAVTATACQKEDSSIDTSSGKLVKMTFTAGNPEFKPEVRTEIDGLTPYWSVGDQIGISTDGTKSNYPFTNDATERAATTTFSGNANISSRIYAYYPFTANGIDKVGDNTGAKVDLPANQTPTASSFDGKADILVSKPLTLDSEGQQVANLEFRRLSAIVKVVLKDQSTGAKLADQHVSSLSITTDGDNTLAGRVVVDLLNYTMYAPYYNGSNTVTATYTTNTEYVINGVSGTYLSVYPRLLAAGSKLVVEAATEGYVIKKEIVLSNEIDLETGKITTLNVNLSDEHITAAATGLSLPFTDDFSDLTGNGSAANILSRKDKNGNNLYVANSYVYQYNSPHGLRMSSSDNSGYIVTSELDLSAPFSVLISAKVWPKDTSGIKVTAGESAAITTADLTEEFKSYLLKFDAQNSKTKIRIEPSATNERIIIESIQIVSGHDVPLPPVLKITSETTLSVPAESTIKTINYTVENPTNGVSVVASSDVSWLNSFVYNVDGVSFTIDANQGEERSGTIT
;
A
#
# COMPACT_ATOMS: atom_id res chain seq x y z
N MET A 1 7.58 11.92 -3.76
CA MET A 1 6.43 12.17 -2.87
C MET A 1 5.79 13.47 -3.29
N LYS A 2 4.62 13.43 -3.90
CA LYS A 2 3.88 14.68 -4.09
C LYS A 2 3.53 15.21 -2.72
N SER A 3 3.91 16.45 -2.46
CA SER A 3 3.32 17.24 -1.40
C SER A 3 1.80 17.12 -1.57
N LEU A 4 1.13 16.44 -0.65
CA LEU A 4 -0.30 16.54 -0.50
C LEU A 4 -0.63 18.04 -0.48
N SER A 5 -1.53 18.47 -1.36
CA SER A 5 -1.97 19.86 -1.34
C SER A 5 -2.43 20.19 0.07
N LYS A 6 -1.66 21.01 0.76
CA LYS A 6 -2.02 21.44 2.11
C LYS A 6 -3.28 22.29 1.99
N ILE A 7 -4.36 21.83 2.61
CA ILE A 7 -5.60 22.58 2.71
C ILE A 7 -5.49 23.46 3.94
N THR A 8 -5.41 24.76 3.75
CA THR A 8 -5.43 25.72 4.86
C THR A 8 -6.87 26.12 5.11
N LEU A 9 -7.39 25.76 6.27
CA LEU A 9 -8.73 26.13 6.67
C LEU A 9 -8.66 27.36 7.58
N PHE A 10 -9.30 28.46 7.18
CA PHE A 10 -9.44 29.64 8.01
C PHE A 10 -10.81 29.62 8.68
N ALA A 11 -10.81 29.58 10.01
CA ALA A 11 -12.01 29.81 10.79
C ALA A 11 -12.04 31.28 11.23
N ALA A 12 -12.80 32.09 10.53
CA ALA A 12 -13.01 33.49 10.91
C ALA A 12 -14.11 33.58 11.96
N LEU A 13 -13.80 34.16 13.11
CA LEU A 13 -14.69 34.25 14.23
C LEU A 13 -15.10 35.70 14.45
N THR A 14 -16.36 36.00 14.21
CA THR A 14 -16.97 37.25 14.72
C THR A 14 -17.53 36.96 16.11
N ALA A 15 -16.90 37.53 17.14
CA ALA A 15 -17.38 37.44 18.51
C ALA A 15 -18.75 38.13 18.66
N VAL A 16 -19.78 37.36 18.93
CA VAL A 16 -21.03 37.88 19.51
C VAL A 16 -21.10 37.32 20.93
N THR A 17 -20.94 38.20 21.91
CA THR A 17 -21.12 37.89 23.32
C THR A 17 -22.60 37.69 23.63
N ALA A 18 -22.97 36.45 23.92
CA ALA A 18 -24.23 36.15 24.61
C ALA A 18 -23.95 35.22 25.79
N THR A 19 -24.01 35.76 26.97
CA THR A 19 -24.02 35.06 28.25
C THR A 19 -25.33 34.29 28.37
N ALA A 20 -25.28 32.97 28.36
CA ALA A 20 -26.40 32.18 28.88
C ALA A 20 -25.82 30.97 29.60
N CYS A 21 -25.96 31.00 30.93
CA CYS A 21 -25.79 29.87 31.81
C CYS A 21 -26.92 28.87 31.57
N GLN A 22 -26.65 27.66 31.13
CA GLN A 22 -27.64 26.57 31.13
C GLN A 22 -27.06 25.32 31.81
N LYS A 23 -27.89 24.84 32.70
CA LYS A 23 -27.82 23.68 33.54
C LYS A 23 -27.63 22.42 32.72
N GLU A 24 -26.70 21.56 33.15
CA GLU A 24 -26.58 20.21 32.59
C GLU A 24 -27.83 19.40 32.86
N ASP A 25 -28.60 19.14 31.84
CA ASP A 25 -29.63 18.11 31.83
C ASP A 25 -29.10 16.94 31.00
N SER A 26 -28.84 15.84 31.70
CA SER A 26 -28.30 14.60 31.13
C SER A 26 -29.43 13.79 30.48
N SER A 27 -29.94 14.27 29.37
CA SER A 27 -30.64 13.41 28.41
C SER A 27 -29.79 13.25 27.16
N ILE A 28 -29.28 12.05 26.96
CA ILE A 28 -28.57 11.70 25.73
C ILE A 28 -29.56 11.77 24.58
N ASP A 29 -29.49 12.84 23.82
CA ASP A 29 -30.25 12.98 22.58
C ASP A 29 -29.62 12.06 21.51
N THR A 30 -30.24 10.91 21.27
CA THR A 30 -29.84 9.92 20.26
C THR A 30 -30.18 10.34 18.82
N SER A 31 -30.70 11.53 18.60
CA SER A 31 -31.20 12.01 17.28
C SER A 31 -30.22 12.89 16.52
N SER A 32 -29.13 13.35 17.09
CA SER A 32 -28.12 14.17 16.41
C SER A 32 -26.81 13.39 16.30
N GLY A 33 -26.31 13.15 15.10
CA GLY A 33 -25.09 12.39 14.78
C GLY A 33 -23.81 12.90 15.47
N LYS A 34 -23.87 13.04 16.80
CA LYS A 34 -22.72 13.45 17.64
C LYS A 34 -21.75 12.28 17.76
N LEU A 35 -20.51 12.52 17.35
CA LEU A 35 -19.42 11.57 17.54
C LEU A 35 -19.03 11.51 19.03
N VAL A 36 -18.88 10.29 19.53
CA VAL A 36 -18.49 10.02 20.92
C VAL A 36 -17.19 9.23 20.88
N LYS A 37 -16.27 9.58 21.77
CA LYS A 37 -15.04 8.82 21.97
C LYS A 37 -15.38 7.44 22.53
N MET A 38 -14.89 6.41 21.87
CA MET A 38 -15.07 5.01 22.25
C MET A 38 -13.72 4.31 22.31
N THR A 39 -13.66 3.23 23.10
CA THR A 39 -12.48 2.36 23.20
C THR A 39 -12.94 0.91 23.17
N PHE A 40 -12.31 0.10 22.32
CA PHE A 40 -12.56 -1.32 22.19
C PHE A 40 -11.29 -2.10 22.52
N THR A 41 -11.42 -3.16 23.32
CA THR A 41 -10.34 -4.13 23.51
C THR A 41 -10.40 -5.18 22.42
N ALA A 42 -9.29 -5.48 21.78
CA ALA A 42 -9.15 -6.55 20.83
C ALA A 42 -8.06 -7.52 21.28
N GLY A 43 -8.42 -8.75 21.48
CA GLY A 43 -7.49 -9.85 21.68
C GLY A 43 -6.94 -10.34 20.34
N ASN A 44 -6.04 -11.29 20.45
CA ASN A 44 -5.50 -12.01 19.30
C ASN A 44 -6.65 -12.68 18.52
N PRO A 45 -6.71 -12.54 17.18
CA PRO A 45 -7.62 -13.36 16.38
C PRO A 45 -7.32 -14.82 16.65
N GLU A 46 -8.32 -15.58 17.08
CA GLU A 46 -8.13 -16.99 17.32
C GLU A 46 -7.69 -17.70 16.03
N PHE A 47 -6.41 -18.03 15.96
CA PHE A 47 -5.94 -19.11 15.12
C PHE A 47 -6.46 -20.39 15.79
N LYS A 48 -7.56 -20.97 15.30
CA LYS A 48 -7.86 -22.35 15.65
C LYS A 48 -7.02 -23.23 14.75
N PRO A 49 -5.93 -23.84 15.26
CA PRO A 49 -5.27 -24.88 14.54
C PRO A 49 -6.16 -26.13 14.66
N GLU A 50 -7.10 -26.31 13.76
CA GLU A 50 -7.64 -27.63 13.55
C GLU A 50 -6.59 -28.46 12.82
N VAL A 51 -5.76 -29.11 13.65
CA VAL A 51 -5.06 -30.40 13.43
C VAL A 51 -4.46 -30.62 12.05
N ARG A 52 -3.17 -30.49 11.98
CA ARG A 52 -2.09 -31.23 11.28
C ARG A 52 -1.05 -30.29 10.68
N THR A 53 -0.17 -29.90 11.48
CA THR A 53 1.25 -29.60 11.40
C THR A 53 1.58 -28.51 12.41
N GLU A 54 2.62 -28.74 13.20
CA GLU A 54 3.12 -27.78 14.19
C GLU A 54 3.31 -26.42 13.53
N ILE A 55 2.54 -25.43 14.01
CA ILE A 55 2.75 -24.02 13.69
C ILE A 55 3.66 -23.50 14.77
N ASP A 56 4.95 -23.62 14.55
CA ASP A 56 5.94 -22.98 15.40
C ASP A 56 5.96 -21.49 15.06
N GLY A 57 5.50 -20.65 15.98
CA GLY A 57 5.85 -19.24 16.02
C GLY A 57 4.88 -18.21 15.41
N LEU A 58 3.73 -18.55 14.83
CA LEU A 58 2.77 -17.56 14.32
C LEU A 58 1.74 -17.12 15.37
N THR A 59 2.20 -16.52 16.44
CA THR A 59 1.30 -15.77 17.32
C THR A 59 0.98 -14.46 16.62
N PRO A 60 -0.27 -14.18 16.23
CA PRO A 60 -0.62 -12.90 15.65
C PRO A 60 -0.51 -11.81 16.72
N TYR A 61 -0.07 -10.63 16.33
CA TYR A 61 0.06 -9.46 17.19
C TYR A 61 -0.49 -8.24 16.48
N TRP A 62 -1.05 -7.35 17.26
CA TRP A 62 -1.36 -6.00 16.82
C TRP A 62 -0.07 -5.16 16.79
N SER A 63 0.15 -4.46 15.70
CA SER A 63 1.31 -3.57 15.53
C SER A 63 0.95 -2.15 15.92
N VAL A 64 1.96 -1.37 16.29
CA VAL A 64 1.79 0.06 16.58
C VAL A 64 1.25 0.75 15.33
N GLY A 65 0.18 1.54 15.51
CA GLY A 65 -0.45 2.27 14.43
C GLY A 65 -1.46 1.47 13.59
N ASP A 66 -1.69 0.19 13.89
CA ASP A 66 -2.79 -0.57 13.27
C ASP A 66 -4.11 0.16 13.46
N GLN A 67 -4.94 0.14 12.41
CA GLN A 67 -6.27 0.73 12.44
C GLN A 67 -7.34 -0.30 12.07
N ILE A 68 -8.40 -0.32 12.87
CA ILE A 68 -9.63 -1.07 12.55
C ILE A 68 -10.71 -0.11 12.06
N GLY A 69 -11.56 -0.59 11.17
CA GLY A 69 -12.75 0.12 10.73
C GLY A 69 -13.94 -0.22 11.64
N ILE A 70 -14.60 0.79 12.17
CA ILE A 70 -15.85 0.65 12.92
C ILE A 70 -16.99 1.19 12.08
N SER A 71 -18.02 0.36 11.88
CA SER A 71 -19.28 0.74 11.25
C SER A 71 -20.42 0.58 12.22
N THR A 72 -21.40 1.49 12.15
CA THR A 72 -22.60 1.50 12.98
C THR A 72 -23.84 1.17 12.16
N ASP A 73 -24.91 0.71 12.79
CA ASP A 73 -26.14 0.25 12.13
C ASP A 73 -26.67 1.24 11.09
N GLY A 74 -26.94 0.72 9.90
CA GLY A 74 -27.69 1.41 8.85
C GLY A 74 -27.01 2.59 8.20
N THR A 75 -25.77 2.91 8.60
CA THR A 75 -25.01 4.02 8.04
C THR A 75 -23.94 3.52 7.07
N LYS A 76 -23.54 4.37 6.12
CA LYS A 76 -22.34 4.17 5.31
C LYS A 76 -21.08 4.69 6.05
N SER A 77 -21.19 5.04 7.31
CA SER A 77 -20.11 5.62 8.10
C SER A 77 -19.05 4.58 8.42
N ASN A 78 -17.82 4.98 8.33
CA ASN A 78 -16.65 4.14 8.52
C ASN A 78 -15.63 4.93 9.37
N TYR A 79 -15.50 4.55 10.61
CA TYR A 79 -14.70 5.28 11.59
C TYR A 79 -13.38 4.57 11.83
N PRO A 80 -12.23 5.27 11.67
CA PRO A 80 -10.94 4.71 12.04
C PRO A 80 -10.77 4.68 13.55
N PHE A 81 -10.36 3.53 14.07
CA PHE A 81 -9.95 3.34 15.44
C PHE A 81 -8.50 2.87 15.44
N THR A 82 -7.65 3.59 16.13
CA THR A 82 -6.21 3.36 16.14
C THR A 82 -5.79 2.56 17.37
N ASN A 83 -4.85 1.66 17.18
CA ASN A 83 -4.21 0.88 18.22
C ASN A 83 -3.48 1.81 19.21
N ASP A 84 -3.85 1.72 20.49
CA ASP A 84 -3.27 2.55 21.58
C ASP A 84 -1.92 2.01 22.09
N ALA A 85 -1.51 0.81 21.67
CA ALA A 85 -0.26 0.20 22.13
C ALA A 85 0.96 0.97 21.59
N THR A 86 1.97 1.13 22.44
CA THR A 86 3.26 1.73 22.08
C THR A 86 4.28 0.72 21.60
N GLU A 87 3.95 -0.57 21.69
CA GLU A 87 4.75 -1.70 21.22
C GLU A 87 3.82 -2.81 20.70
N ARG A 88 4.38 -3.81 20.08
CA ARG A 88 3.66 -4.98 19.55
C ARG A 88 2.95 -5.72 20.69
N ALA A 89 1.65 -5.99 20.57
CA ALA A 89 0.85 -6.58 21.62
C ALA A 89 -0.12 -7.66 21.12
N ALA A 90 -0.26 -8.75 21.88
CA ALA A 90 -1.24 -9.80 21.59
C ALA A 90 -2.68 -9.35 21.86
N THR A 91 -2.85 -8.45 22.81
CA THR A 91 -4.12 -7.82 23.17
C THR A 91 -3.89 -6.33 23.34
N THR A 92 -4.75 -5.52 22.77
CA THR A 92 -4.64 -4.06 22.82
C THR A 92 -6.00 -3.41 22.87
N THR A 93 -6.01 -2.09 23.07
CA THR A 93 -7.18 -1.25 22.92
C THR A 93 -7.08 -0.44 21.62
N PHE A 94 -8.22 -0.20 21.00
CA PHE A 94 -8.38 0.68 19.87
C PHE A 94 -9.27 1.84 20.25
N SER A 95 -8.78 3.06 20.09
CA SER A 95 -9.50 4.29 20.43
C SER A 95 -9.86 5.08 19.17
N GLY A 96 -11.04 5.67 19.18
CA GLY A 96 -11.54 6.48 18.08
C GLY A 96 -12.84 7.17 18.44
N ASN A 97 -13.44 7.86 17.47
CA ASN A 97 -14.72 8.53 17.62
C ASN A 97 -15.72 7.94 16.62
N ALA A 98 -16.92 7.60 17.09
CA ALA A 98 -18.01 7.08 16.24
C ALA A 98 -19.35 7.58 16.75
N ASN A 99 -20.40 7.46 15.92
CA ASN A 99 -21.76 7.67 16.36
C ASN A 99 -22.18 6.54 17.31
N ILE A 100 -22.95 6.88 18.34
CA ILE A 100 -23.57 5.88 19.21
C ILE A 100 -24.57 5.05 18.39
N SER A 101 -24.46 3.74 18.46
CA SER A 101 -25.37 2.79 17.83
C SER A 101 -25.55 1.58 18.73
N SER A 102 -26.72 0.96 18.65
CA SER A 102 -26.99 -0.29 19.38
C SER A 102 -26.18 -1.47 18.86
N ARG A 103 -25.68 -1.41 17.62
CA ARG A 103 -24.87 -2.44 17.01
C ARG A 103 -23.66 -1.87 16.31
N ILE A 104 -22.51 -2.48 16.55
CA ILE A 104 -21.22 -2.12 15.99
C ILE A 104 -20.64 -3.30 15.25
N TYR A 105 -20.08 -3.01 14.08
CA TYR A 105 -19.30 -3.93 13.25
C TYR A 105 -17.86 -3.45 13.20
N ALA A 106 -16.91 -4.37 13.32
CA ALA A 106 -15.49 -4.03 13.23
C ALA A 106 -14.79 -4.93 12.21
N TYR A 107 -13.83 -4.36 11.49
CA TYR A 107 -13.02 -5.07 10.51
C TYR A 107 -11.59 -4.52 10.47
N TYR A 108 -10.66 -5.30 9.98
CA TYR A 108 -9.26 -4.95 9.77
C TYR A 108 -8.77 -5.48 8.42
N PRO A 109 -7.89 -4.75 7.73
CA PRO A 109 -7.41 -3.41 8.05
C PRO A 109 -8.46 -2.33 7.71
N PHE A 110 -8.42 -1.21 8.43
CA PHE A 110 -9.24 -0.06 8.09
C PHE A 110 -8.97 0.39 6.65
N THR A 111 -10.02 0.62 5.90
CA THR A 111 -9.95 1.16 4.54
C THR A 111 -10.86 2.37 4.46
N ALA A 112 -10.32 3.54 4.16
CA ALA A 112 -11.13 4.73 3.90
C ALA A 112 -12.10 4.43 2.76
N ASN A 113 -13.35 4.85 2.87
CA ASN A 113 -14.43 4.51 1.91
C ASN A 113 -14.74 3.01 1.83
N GLY A 114 -14.35 2.25 2.86
CA GLY A 114 -14.47 0.78 2.88
C GLY A 114 -15.89 0.26 3.08
N ILE A 115 -16.84 1.05 3.62
CA ILE A 115 -18.17 0.54 3.94
C ILE A 115 -19.10 0.62 2.74
N ASP A 116 -19.80 -0.49 2.47
CA ASP A 116 -20.81 -0.64 1.43
C ASP A 116 -21.92 -1.61 1.89
N LYS A 117 -22.93 -1.79 1.06
CA LYS A 117 -23.94 -2.81 1.26
C LYS A 117 -23.61 -4.08 0.50
N VAL A 118 -23.85 -5.22 1.15
CA VAL A 118 -23.80 -6.55 0.53
C VAL A 118 -25.22 -7.14 0.68
N GLY A 119 -26.02 -7.01 -0.37
CA GLY A 119 -27.45 -7.26 -0.25
C GLY A 119 -28.07 -6.31 0.79
N ASP A 120 -28.68 -6.86 1.82
CA ASP A 120 -29.26 -6.10 2.94
C ASP A 120 -28.27 -5.88 4.10
N ASN A 121 -27.08 -6.49 4.02
CA ASN A 121 -26.08 -6.47 5.09
C ASN A 121 -25.08 -5.32 4.92
N THR A 122 -24.41 -4.95 6.02
CA THR A 122 -23.25 -4.07 6.00
C THR A 122 -22.03 -4.87 5.56
N GLY A 123 -21.36 -4.39 4.52
CA GLY A 123 -20.13 -4.95 4.01
C GLY A 123 -18.97 -3.99 4.11
N ALA A 124 -17.75 -4.52 4.18
CA ALA A 124 -16.53 -3.73 4.07
C ALA A 124 -15.76 -4.09 2.80
N LYS A 125 -15.37 -3.07 2.04
CA LYS A 125 -14.42 -3.22 0.93
C LYS A 125 -13.02 -3.16 1.51
N VAL A 126 -12.28 -4.24 1.37
CA VAL A 126 -10.92 -4.37 1.87
C VAL A 126 -10.02 -4.82 0.74
N ASP A 127 -8.81 -4.30 0.69
CA ASP A 127 -7.82 -4.73 -0.29
C ASP A 127 -6.96 -5.85 0.31
N LEU A 128 -6.94 -6.99 -0.38
CA LEU A 128 -5.97 -8.04 -0.16
C LEU A 128 -4.82 -7.81 -1.14
N PRO A 129 -3.67 -7.30 -0.68
CA PRO A 129 -2.60 -6.86 -1.56
C PRO A 129 -1.94 -8.04 -2.29
N ALA A 130 -1.69 -7.87 -3.59
CA ALA A 130 -0.91 -8.83 -4.37
C ALA A 130 0.59 -8.74 -4.05
N ASN A 131 1.08 -7.56 -3.64
CA ASN A 131 2.46 -7.36 -3.19
C ASN A 131 2.48 -7.26 -1.66
N GLN A 132 3.24 -8.13 -1.01
CA GLN A 132 3.29 -8.29 0.43
C GLN A 132 4.73 -8.22 0.94
N THR A 133 4.90 -7.77 2.18
CA THR A 133 6.20 -7.68 2.87
C THR A 133 6.19 -8.54 4.13
N PRO A 134 6.22 -9.88 4.00
CA PRO A 134 6.23 -10.79 5.15
C PRO A 134 7.55 -10.70 5.90
N THR A 135 7.57 -11.24 7.12
CA THR A 135 8.81 -11.49 7.87
C THR A 135 9.25 -12.95 7.71
N ALA A 136 10.42 -13.29 8.22
CA ALA A 136 10.93 -14.67 8.19
C ALA A 136 10.02 -15.70 8.87
N SER A 137 9.20 -15.27 9.81
CA SER A 137 8.35 -16.15 10.63
C SER A 137 6.86 -15.89 10.48
N SER A 138 6.43 -14.89 9.68
CA SER A 138 5.03 -14.50 9.58
C SER A 138 4.71 -13.87 8.23
N PHE A 139 3.42 -13.83 7.90
CA PHE A 139 2.88 -13.10 6.75
C PHE A 139 2.88 -11.58 6.99
N ASP A 140 2.61 -10.82 5.92
CA ASP A 140 2.41 -9.37 6.01
C ASP A 140 1.11 -9.05 6.75
N GLY A 141 1.20 -8.40 7.92
CA GLY A 141 0.04 -8.04 8.72
C GLY A 141 -0.97 -7.14 7.97
N LYS A 142 -0.52 -6.32 7.02
CA LYS A 142 -1.41 -5.50 6.19
C LYS A 142 -2.24 -6.31 5.19
N ALA A 143 -1.84 -7.55 4.92
CA ALA A 143 -2.58 -8.49 4.10
C ALA A 143 -3.53 -9.40 4.92
N ASP A 144 -3.61 -9.19 6.23
CA ASP A 144 -4.53 -9.95 7.08
C ASP A 144 -5.92 -9.32 7.07
N ILE A 145 -6.93 -10.07 6.70
CA ILE A 145 -8.32 -9.59 6.72
C ILE A 145 -9.04 -10.22 7.89
N LEU A 146 -9.45 -9.37 8.82
CA LEU A 146 -10.15 -9.78 10.04
C LEU A 146 -11.54 -9.15 10.10
N VAL A 147 -12.47 -9.85 10.69
CA VAL A 147 -13.81 -9.36 11.02
C VAL A 147 -14.18 -9.75 12.44
N SER A 148 -14.75 -8.82 13.19
CA SER A 148 -15.27 -9.09 14.54
C SER A 148 -16.71 -9.54 14.48
N LYS A 149 -17.12 -10.36 15.46
CA LYS A 149 -18.55 -10.54 15.73
C LYS A 149 -19.19 -9.18 15.98
N PRO A 150 -20.43 -8.95 15.45
CA PRO A 150 -21.14 -7.72 15.77
C PRO A 150 -21.29 -7.56 17.27
N LEU A 151 -20.96 -6.37 17.75
CA LEU A 151 -21.10 -6.02 19.15
C LEU A 151 -22.40 -5.27 19.35
N THR A 152 -23.20 -5.68 20.33
CA THR A 152 -24.37 -4.92 20.78
C THR A 152 -23.98 -4.11 22.01
N LEU A 153 -24.15 -2.80 21.93
CA LEU A 153 -23.93 -1.89 23.06
C LEU A 153 -25.26 -1.70 23.81
N ASP A 154 -25.17 -1.54 25.11
CA ASP A 154 -26.31 -1.13 25.92
C ASP A 154 -26.67 0.36 25.68
N SER A 155 -27.81 0.79 26.23
CA SER A 155 -28.30 2.15 26.07
C SER A 155 -27.41 3.22 26.73
N GLU A 156 -26.44 2.81 27.56
CA GLU A 156 -25.51 3.70 28.25
C GLU A 156 -24.18 3.85 27.49
N GLY A 157 -24.01 3.10 26.39
CA GLY A 157 -22.81 3.14 25.53
C GLY A 157 -21.57 2.74 26.29
N GLN A 158 -21.33 1.45 26.53
CA GLN A 158 -20.13 1.01 27.27
C GLN A 158 -18.87 1.59 26.65
N GLN A 159 -18.05 2.23 27.47
CA GLN A 159 -16.82 2.89 27.02
C GLN A 159 -15.72 1.90 26.61
N VAL A 160 -15.81 0.66 27.09
CA VAL A 160 -14.85 -0.41 26.76
C VAL A 160 -15.62 -1.69 26.48
N ALA A 161 -15.44 -2.23 25.30
CA ALA A 161 -16.07 -3.48 24.89
C ALA A 161 -15.06 -4.39 24.17
N ASN A 162 -15.24 -5.70 24.23
CA ASN A 162 -14.34 -6.66 23.65
C ASN A 162 -14.78 -7.01 22.22
N LEU A 163 -13.85 -6.84 21.25
CA LEU A 163 -14.02 -7.29 19.88
C LEU A 163 -13.39 -8.68 19.72
N GLU A 164 -14.18 -9.62 19.21
CA GLU A 164 -13.73 -10.98 18.91
C GLU A 164 -13.50 -11.11 17.40
N PHE A 165 -12.26 -10.96 16.98
CA PHE A 165 -11.88 -11.05 15.57
C PHE A 165 -11.66 -12.50 15.12
N ARG A 166 -12.03 -12.77 13.86
CA ARG A 166 -11.62 -13.98 13.13
C ARG A 166 -11.01 -13.60 11.79
N ARG A 167 -10.03 -14.41 11.36
CA ARG A 167 -9.36 -14.23 10.06
C ARG A 167 -10.23 -14.76 8.94
N LEU A 168 -10.28 -14.01 7.84
CA LEU A 168 -10.98 -14.40 6.62
C LEU A 168 -10.01 -14.76 5.48
N SER A 169 -8.79 -14.26 5.48
CA SER A 169 -7.76 -14.69 4.52
C SER A 169 -7.28 -16.11 4.80
N ALA A 170 -6.79 -16.79 3.78
CA ALA A 170 -5.99 -18.01 3.90
C ALA A 170 -4.50 -17.65 3.88
N ILE A 171 -3.65 -18.51 4.44
CA ILE A 171 -2.21 -18.34 4.42
C ILE A 171 -1.57 -19.51 3.65
N VAL A 172 -0.70 -19.18 2.70
CA VAL A 172 0.14 -20.18 2.03
C VAL A 172 1.56 -20.04 2.54
N LYS A 173 2.10 -21.10 3.14
CA LYS A 173 3.52 -21.22 3.49
C LYS A 173 4.25 -21.93 2.35
N VAL A 174 5.08 -21.22 1.60
CA VAL A 174 5.89 -21.79 0.52
C VAL A 174 7.27 -22.17 1.07
N VAL A 175 7.61 -23.45 1.05
CA VAL A 175 8.89 -23.99 1.50
C VAL A 175 9.67 -24.47 0.27
N LEU A 176 10.78 -23.81 -0.02
CA LEU A 176 11.69 -24.21 -1.10
C LEU A 176 12.64 -25.30 -0.61
N LYS A 177 12.68 -26.44 -1.30
CA LYS A 177 13.53 -27.60 -0.99
C LYS A 177 14.51 -27.79 -2.12
N ASP A 178 15.77 -27.47 -1.87
CA ASP A 178 16.84 -27.64 -2.84
C ASP A 178 17.22 -29.13 -3.00
N GLN A 179 17.05 -29.63 -4.21
CA GLN A 179 17.46 -30.96 -4.64
C GLN A 179 18.43 -30.87 -5.84
N SER A 180 19.01 -29.69 -6.07
CA SER A 180 19.97 -29.46 -7.14
C SER A 180 21.32 -30.11 -6.86
N THR A 181 22.06 -30.35 -7.94
CA THR A 181 23.43 -30.84 -7.86
C THR A 181 24.32 -29.81 -7.18
N GLY A 182 24.95 -30.20 -6.07
CA GLY A 182 25.82 -29.30 -5.29
C GLY A 182 25.08 -28.33 -4.38
N ALA A 183 23.76 -28.54 -4.16
CA ALA A 183 22.93 -27.70 -3.27
C ALA A 183 23.08 -26.19 -3.55
N LYS A 184 22.81 -25.78 -4.77
CA LYS A 184 23.01 -24.38 -5.27
C LYS A 184 22.30 -23.33 -4.43
N LEU A 185 21.17 -23.69 -3.82
CA LEU A 185 20.34 -22.79 -3.03
C LEU A 185 20.59 -22.87 -1.51
N ALA A 186 21.50 -23.73 -1.07
CA ALA A 186 21.82 -23.84 0.36
C ALA A 186 22.25 -22.47 0.90
N ASP A 187 21.62 -22.08 1.99
CA ASP A 187 21.88 -20.81 2.68
C ASP A 187 21.66 -19.54 1.84
N GLN A 188 21.02 -19.66 0.66
CA GLN A 188 20.64 -18.50 -0.13
C GLN A 188 19.49 -17.75 0.54
N HIS A 189 19.59 -16.43 0.54
CA HIS A 189 18.53 -15.53 1.03
C HIS A 189 17.56 -15.19 -0.10
N VAL A 190 16.28 -15.36 0.14
CA VAL A 190 15.22 -15.01 -0.82
C VAL A 190 14.96 -13.52 -0.75
N SER A 191 15.10 -12.80 -1.85
CA SER A 191 14.75 -11.40 -1.98
C SER A 191 13.29 -11.19 -2.39
N SER A 192 12.74 -12.14 -3.18
CA SER A 192 11.32 -12.16 -3.53
C SER A 192 10.85 -13.58 -3.80
N LEU A 193 9.57 -13.84 -3.55
CA LEU A 193 8.91 -15.10 -3.89
C LEU A 193 7.48 -14.82 -4.32
N SER A 194 7.05 -15.38 -5.45
CA SER A 194 5.67 -15.29 -5.91
C SER A 194 5.06 -16.67 -6.13
N ILE A 195 3.75 -16.72 -5.97
CA ILE A 195 2.90 -17.82 -6.46
C ILE A 195 1.92 -17.25 -7.47
N THR A 196 1.76 -17.94 -8.59
CA THR A 196 0.79 -17.58 -9.65
C THR A 196 -0.08 -18.79 -9.96
N THR A 197 -1.39 -18.61 -9.96
CA THR A 197 -2.39 -19.60 -10.35
C THR A 197 -2.86 -19.36 -11.78
N ASP A 198 -3.34 -20.39 -12.44
CA ASP A 198 -3.94 -20.29 -13.76
C ASP A 198 -5.44 -19.95 -13.74
N GLY A 199 -5.97 -19.63 -14.91
CA GLY A 199 -7.40 -19.37 -15.13
C GLY A 199 -7.95 -18.24 -14.25
N ASP A 200 -9.19 -18.41 -13.79
CA ASP A 200 -9.88 -17.44 -12.93
C ASP A 200 -9.54 -17.61 -11.44
N ASN A 201 -8.41 -18.24 -11.15
CA ASN A 201 -7.97 -18.54 -9.79
C ASN A 201 -7.31 -17.32 -9.10
N THR A 202 -8.06 -16.24 -8.94
CA THR A 202 -7.62 -14.99 -8.32
C THR A 202 -7.24 -15.21 -6.84
N LEU A 203 -6.05 -14.78 -6.45
CA LEU A 203 -5.50 -14.92 -5.10
C LEU A 203 -5.53 -13.62 -4.29
N ALA A 204 -5.60 -12.47 -4.93
CA ALA A 204 -5.57 -11.15 -4.30
C ALA A 204 -6.44 -10.16 -5.05
N GLY A 205 -6.66 -8.99 -4.48
CA GLY A 205 -7.47 -7.91 -5.05
C GLY A 205 -8.46 -7.34 -4.04
N ARG A 206 -9.30 -6.42 -4.49
CA ARG A 206 -10.35 -5.85 -3.63
C ARG A 206 -11.47 -6.86 -3.42
N VAL A 207 -11.71 -7.18 -2.16
CA VAL A 207 -12.78 -8.08 -1.71
C VAL A 207 -13.86 -7.29 -0.99
N VAL A 208 -15.04 -7.87 -0.89
CA VAL A 208 -16.10 -7.41 0.01
C VAL A 208 -16.24 -8.42 1.14
N VAL A 209 -16.18 -7.92 2.37
CA VAL A 209 -16.40 -8.70 3.59
C VAL A 209 -17.82 -8.43 4.08
N ASP A 210 -18.63 -9.45 4.21
CA ASP A 210 -19.93 -9.36 4.90
C ASP A 210 -19.66 -9.36 6.41
N LEU A 211 -19.88 -8.22 7.05
CA LEU A 211 -19.58 -8.02 8.46
C LEU A 211 -20.57 -8.75 9.39
N LEU A 212 -21.73 -9.18 8.87
CA LEU A 212 -22.71 -9.93 9.64
C LEU A 212 -22.47 -11.44 9.56
N ASN A 213 -22.19 -11.95 8.35
CA ASN A 213 -22.07 -13.38 8.09
C ASN A 213 -20.62 -13.89 8.14
N TYR A 214 -19.65 -13.01 8.32
CA TYR A 214 -18.20 -13.34 8.36
C TYR A 214 -17.73 -14.06 7.10
N THR A 215 -18.22 -13.65 5.95
CA THR A 215 -17.83 -14.20 4.66
C THR A 215 -17.10 -13.16 3.84
N MET A 216 -16.17 -13.61 3.02
CA MET A 216 -15.44 -12.79 2.09
C MET A 216 -15.78 -13.22 0.67
N TYR A 217 -16.27 -12.27 -0.13
CA TYR A 217 -16.58 -12.50 -1.53
C TYR A 217 -15.34 -12.39 -2.39
N ALA A 218 -15.33 -13.10 -3.51
CA ALA A 218 -14.20 -13.13 -4.43
C ALA A 218 -13.77 -11.72 -4.88
N PRO A 219 -12.47 -11.52 -5.12
CA PRO A 219 -11.98 -10.24 -5.61
C PRO A 219 -12.70 -9.80 -6.90
N TYR A 220 -13.26 -8.62 -6.88
CA TYR A 220 -14.08 -8.07 -7.98
C TYR A 220 -13.41 -6.89 -8.68
N TYR A 221 -12.35 -6.36 -8.12
CA TYR A 221 -11.60 -5.23 -8.66
C TYR A 221 -10.11 -5.43 -8.42
N ASN A 222 -9.29 -5.15 -9.43
CA ASN A 222 -7.84 -5.38 -9.40
C ASN A 222 -7.48 -6.80 -8.95
N GLY A 223 -8.26 -7.79 -9.39
CA GLY A 223 -7.99 -9.20 -9.10
C GLY A 223 -6.63 -9.62 -9.68
N SER A 224 -5.85 -10.34 -8.89
CA SER A 224 -4.56 -10.87 -9.29
C SER A 224 -4.47 -12.37 -9.01
N ASN A 225 -4.04 -13.11 -10.00
CA ASN A 225 -3.70 -14.53 -9.86
C ASN A 225 -2.31 -14.73 -9.26
N THR A 226 -1.55 -13.66 -9.08
CA THR A 226 -0.20 -13.67 -8.53
C THR A 226 -0.19 -12.94 -7.20
N VAL A 227 0.47 -13.53 -6.21
CA VAL A 227 0.83 -12.88 -4.96
C VAL A 227 2.33 -12.98 -4.77
N THR A 228 2.97 -11.84 -4.48
CA THR A 228 4.41 -11.71 -4.37
C THR A 228 4.81 -11.24 -2.98
N ALA A 229 5.68 -11.98 -2.33
CA ALA A 229 6.44 -11.54 -1.17
C ALA A 229 7.70 -10.83 -1.62
N THR A 230 8.00 -9.69 -1.03
CA THR A 230 9.28 -8.98 -1.20
C THR A 230 9.88 -8.72 0.17
N TYR A 231 11.15 -9.03 0.34
CA TYR A 231 11.88 -8.81 1.57
C TYR A 231 12.72 -7.54 1.48
N THR A 232 12.68 -6.73 2.52
CA THR A 232 13.44 -5.47 2.60
C THR A 232 14.89 -5.68 3.03
N THR A 233 15.18 -6.84 3.64
CA THR A 233 16.52 -7.24 4.06
C THR A 233 16.82 -8.67 3.62
N ASN A 234 18.04 -8.94 3.16
CA ASN A 234 18.46 -10.25 2.66
C ASN A 234 18.59 -11.30 3.78
N THR A 235 18.20 -10.99 5.01
CA THR A 235 18.37 -11.86 6.18
C THR A 235 17.07 -12.54 6.63
N GLU A 236 15.94 -12.22 6.02
CA GLU A 236 14.64 -12.62 6.58
C GLU A 236 14.17 -14.02 6.18
N TYR A 237 14.58 -14.53 5.02
CA TYR A 237 14.23 -15.89 4.60
C TYR A 237 15.42 -16.61 3.98
N VAL A 238 15.87 -17.68 4.63
CA VAL A 238 16.97 -18.54 4.16
C VAL A 238 16.41 -19.86 3.64
N ILE A 239 16.87 -20.29 2.45
CA ILE A 239 16.47 -21.57 1.87
C ILE A 239 17.18 -22.70 2.61
N ASN A 240 16.45 -23.37 3.49
CA ASN A 240 16.96 -24.49 4.31
C ASN A 240 16.03 -25.71 4.28
N GLY A 241 15.00 -25.70 3.44
CA GLY A 241 14.01 -26.77 3.30
C GLY A 241 12.98 -26.87 4.44
N VAL A 242 13.03 -26.00 5.44
CA VAL A 242 12.12 -25.97 6.61
C VAL A 242 11.43 -24.61 6.73
N SER A 243 12.20 -23.53 6.68
CA SER A 243 11.69 -22.16 6.66
C SER A 243 10.89 -21.92 5.38
N GLY A 244 9.99 -20.95 5.37
CA GLY A 244 9.17 -20.65 4.21
C GLY A 244 8.65 -19.22 4.20
N THR A 245 8.27 -18.78 3.03
CA THR A 245 7.56 -17.51 2.81
C THR A 245 6.09 -17.69 3.11
N TYR A 246 5.52 -16.77 3.89
CA TYR A 246 4.09 -16.76 4.21
C TYR A 246 3.39 -15.70 3.37
N LEU A 247 2.40 -16.12 2.59
CA LEU A 247 1.57 -15.28 1.72
C LEU A 247 0.12 -15.33 2.18
N SER A 248 -0.49 -14.19 2.41
CA SER A 248 -1.92 -14.08 2.65
C SER A 248 -2.67 -14.06 1.31
N VAL A 249 -3.67 -14.91 1.15
CA VAL A 249 -4.39 -15.09 -0.11
C VAL A 249 -5.90 -15.16 0.09
N TYR A 250 -6.64 -14.93 -0.99
CA TYR A 250 -8.08 -15.19 -1.00
C TYR A 250 -8.35 -16.70 -0.88
N PRO A 251 -9.19 -17.12 0.09
CA PRO A 251 -9.53 -18.52 0.31
C PRO A 251 -10.24 -19.11 -0.91
N ARG A 252 -9.77 -20.26 -1.37
CA ARG A 252 -10.36 -20.93 -2.52
C ARG A 252 -9.88 -22.37 -2.68
N LEU A 253 -10.67 -23.16 -3.39
CA LEU A 253 -10.28 -24.48 -3.85
C LEU A 253 -9.55 -24.37 -5.19
N LEU A 254 -8.32 -24.86 -5.25
CA LEU A 254 -7.56 -25.07 -6.47
C LEU A 254 -7.79 -26.53 -6.92
N ALA A 255 -8.44 -26.71 -8.06
CA ALA A 255 -8.81 -28.05 -8.54
C ALA A 255 -7.57 -28.86 -8.96
N ALA A 256 -7.69 -30.19 -8.93
CA ALA A 256 -6.69 -31.06 -9.55
C ALA A 256 -6.57 -30.73 -11.04
N GLY A 257 -5.34 -30.71 -11.56
CA GLY A 257 -5.00 -30.28 -12.92
C GLY A 257 -4.74 -28.80 -13.08
N SER A 258 -5.07 -27.95 -12.09
CA SER A 258 -4.69 -26.53 -12.10
C SER A 258 -3.17 -26.38 -12.06
N LYS A 259 -2.69 -25.29 -12.65
CA LYS A 259 -1.26 -24.95 -12.66
C LYS A 259 -0.97 -23.91 -11.58
N LEU A 260 0.12 -24.14 -10.86
CA LEU A 260 0.70 -23.21 -9.90
C LEU A 260 2.14 -22.94 -10.32
N VAL A 261 2.50 -21.69 -10.56
CA VAL A 261 3.87 -21.29 -10.84
C VAL A 261 4.45 -20.67 -9.57
N VAL A 262 5.60 -21.18 -9.13
CA VAL A 262 6.39 -20.60 -8.05
C VAL A 262 7.63 -19.98 -8.66
N GLU A 263 7.82 -18.68 -8.44
CA GLU A 263 9.02 -17.96 -8.83
C GLU A 263 9.66 -17.36 -7.58
N ALA A 264 11.00 -17.40 -7.51
CA ALA A 264 11.73 -16.75 -6.44
C ALA A 264 13.06 -16.20 -6.96
N ALA A 265 13.56 -15.17 -6.29
CA ALA A 265 14.86 -14.59 -6.57
C ALA A 265 15.72 -14.62 -5.30
N THR A 266 17.01 -14.91 -5.51
CA THR A 266 18.07 -14.76 -4.53
C THR A 266 19.16 -13.87 -5.14
N GLU A 267 20.21 -13.58 -4.38
CA GLU A 267 21.34 -12.82 -4.93
C GLU A 267 22.01 -13.52 -6.13
N GLY A 268 22.13 -14.86 -6.06
CA GLY A 268 22.84 -15.66 -7.05
C GLY A 268 21.97 -16.38 -8.06
N TYR A 269 20.66 -16.51 -7.82
CA TYR A 269 19.78 -17.37 -8.62
C TYR A 269 18.38 -16.82 -8.80
N VAL A 270 17.81 -17.12 -9.96
CA VAL A 270 16.37 -17.02 -10.26
C VAL A 270 15.80 -18.44 -10.28
N ILE A 271 14.71 -18.64 -9.59
CA ILE A 271 14.04 -19.92 -9.41
C ILE A 271 12.67 -19.82 -10.08
N LYS A 272 12.35 -20.82 -10.89
CA LYS A 272 11.02 -20.94 -11.50
C LYS A 272 10.59 -22.39 -11.56
N LYS A 273 9.41 -22.69 -11.02
CA LYS A 273 8.80 -24.01 -11.11
C LYS A 273 7.31 -23.94 -11.41
N GLU A 274 6.89 -24.62 -12.47
CA GLU A 274 5.50 -24.93 -12.73
C GLU A 274 5.11 -26.25 -12.05
N ILE A 275 3.99 -26.25 -11.34
CA ILE A 275 3.45 -27.41 -10.63
C ILE A 275 2.03 -27.63 -11.17
N VAL A 276 1.80 -28.80 -11.77
CA VAL A 276 0.44 -29.25 -12.08
C VAL A 276 -0.08 -30.01 -10.87
N LEU A 277 -1.17 -29.55 -10.29
CA LEU A 277 -1.73 -30.13 -9.07
C LEU A 277 -2.28 -31.53 -9.37
N SER A 278 -1.71 -32.55 -8.73
CA SER A 278 -2.22 -33.93 -8.84
C SER A 278 -3.53 -34.13 -8.05
N ASN A 279 -3.71 -33.37 -7.00
CA ASN A 279 -4.89 -33.36 -6.15
C ASN A 279 -5.35 -31.91 -5.98
N GLU A 280 -6.61 -31.73 -5.58
CA GLU A 280 -7.10 -30.42 -5.17
C GLU A 280 -6.36 -29.90 -3.92
N ILE A 281 -6.21 -28.58 -3.85
CA ILE A 281 -5.69 -27.87 -2.68
C ILE A 281 -6.76 -26.87 -2.23
N ASP A 282 -7.25 -27.07 -1.01
CA ASP A 282 -8.16 -26.12 -0.39
C ASP A 282 -7.39 -25.10 0.45
N LEU A 283 -7.41 -23.84 -0.02
CA LEU A 283 -6.88 -22.69 0.70
C LEU A 283 -7.98 -22.16 1.63
N GLU A 284 -8.11 -22.81 2.78
CA GLU A 284 -9.20 -22.56 3.71
C GLU A 284 -9.02 -21.25 4.49
N THR A 285 -10.15 -20.59 4.74
CA THR A 285 -10.26 -19.40 5.60
C THR A 285 -9.59 -19.63 6.97
N GLY A 286 -8.67 -18.76 7.35
CA GLY A 286 -8.00 -18.78 8.66
C GLY A 286 -7.02 -19.93 8.85
N LYS A 287 -6.72 -20.71 7.82
CA LYS A 287 -5.75 -21.81 7.89
C LYS A 287 -4.46 -21.53 7.13
N ILE A 288 -3.41 -22.26 7.51
CA ILE A 288 -2.12 -22.27 6.80
C ILE A 288 -2.03 -23.54 5.98
N THR A 289 -1.86 -23.37 4.67
CA THR A 289 -1.56 -24.44 3.74
C THR A 289 -0.06 -24.42 3.41
N THR A 290 0.65 -25.50 3.68
CA THR A 290 2.08 -25.59 3.37
C THR A 290 2.29 -26.19 1.97
N LEU A 291 2.94 -25.42 1.11
CA LEU A 291 3.36 -25.82 -0.22
C LEU A 291 4.86 -26.15 -0.20
N ASN A 292 5.20 -27.45 -0.27
CA ASN A 292 6.58 -27.90 -0.40
C ASN A 292 6.98 -27.91 -1.88
N VAL A 293 7.99 -27.15 -2.25
CA VAL A 293 8.47 -26.99 -3.63
C VAL A 293 9.86 -27.61 -3.76
N ASN A 294 9.93 -28.82 -4.31
CA ASN A 294 11.19 -29.49 -4.58
C ASN A 294 11.81 -28.91 -5.85
N LEU A 295 13.04 -28.44 -5.78
CA LEU A 295 13.76 -27.74 -6.84
C LEU A 295 14.95 -28.56 -7.31
N SER A 296 14.96 -28.95 -8.58
CA SER A 296 16.08 -29.56 -9.31
C SER A 296 16.83 -28.50 -10.13
N ASP A 297 17.96 -28.90 -10.74
CA ASP A 297 18.81 -27.99 -11.55
C ASP A 297 18.04 -27.23 -12.65
N GLU A 298 17.05 -27.85 -13.26
CA GLU A 298 16.22 -27.27 -14.34
C GLU A 298 15.36 -26.08 -13.86
N HIS A 299 15.11 -25.96 -12.56
CA HIS A 299 14.31 -24.88 -11.97
C HIS A 299 15.15 -23.70 -11.52
N ILE A 300 16.48 -23.81 -11.61
CA ILE A 300 17.43 -22.86 -10.99
C ILE A 300 18.34 -22.32 -12.09
N THR A 301 18.21 -21.02 -12.36
CA THR A 301 19.06 -20.32 -13.31
C THR A 301 19.95 -19.35 -12.54
N ALA A 302 21.23 -19.24 -12.89
CA ALA A 302 22.09 -18.22 -12.30
C ALA A 302 21.48 -16.83 -12.53
N ALA A 303 21.43 -16.01 -11.50
CA ALA A 303 20.96 -14.65 -11.63
C ALA A 303 21.82 -13.92 -12.68
N ALA A 304 21.19 -13.12 -13.51
CA ALA A 304 21.94 -12.25 -14.40
C ALA A 304 22.84 -11.33 -13.57
N THR A 305 24.00 -10.99 -14.10
CA THR A 305 24.92 -10.05 -13.42
C THR A 305 24.37 -8.61 -13.38
N GLY A 306 23.26 -8.33 -14.05
CA GLY A 306 22.51 -7.08 -13.92
C GLY A 306 21.62 -7.05 -12.67
N LEU A 307 21.15 -5.88 -12.30
CA LEU A 307 20.19 -5.71 -11.23
C LEU A 307 18.85 -6.35 -11.63
N SER A 308 18.25 -7.12 -10.73
CA SER A 308 16.90 -7.66 -10.92
C SER A 308 15.84 -6.57 -10.83
N LEU A 309 14.71 -6.77 -11.52
CA LEU A 309 13.54 -5.92 -11.33
C LEU A 309 12.76 -6.35 -10.06
N PRO A 310 12.05 -5.43 -9.38
CA PRO A 310 11.91 -4.02 -9.74
C PRO A 310 13.15 -3.20 -9.39
N PHE A 311 13.49 -2.27 -10.26
CA PHE A 311 14.45 -1.20 -9.98
C PHE A 311 13.66 0.05 -9.63
N THR A 312 13.91 0.66 -8.48
CA THR A 312 13.18 1.85 -8.02
C THR A 312 14.15 2.88 -7.46
N ASP A 313 13.91 4.14 -7.78
CA ASP A 313 14.65 5.27 -7.25
C ASP A 313 13.75 6.49 -7.13
N ASP A 314 13.58 7.00 -5.93
CA ASP A 314 12.79 8.20 -5.62
C ASP A 314 13.68 9.42 -5.32
N PHE A 315 14.99 9.26 -5.44
CA PHE A 315 15.98 10.30 -5.21
C PHE A 315 15.87 11.03 -3.86
N SER A 316 15.19 10.42 -2.88
CA SER A 316 14.91 11.04 -1.56
C SER A 316 16.18 11.30 -0.73
N ASP A 317 17.27 10.59 -1.02
CA ASP A 317 18.58 10.74 -0.41
C ASP A 317 19.41 11.91 -0.99
N LEU A 318 18.97 12.49 -2.11
CA LEU A 318 19.65 13.63 -2.71
C LEU A 318 19.27 14.93 -1.99
N THR A 319 20.25 15.55 -1.35
CA THR A 319 20.06 16.80 -0.62
C THR A 319 20.86 17.94 -1.26
N GLY A 320 20.24 19.10 -1.41
CA GLY A 320 20.88 20.30 -1.96
C GLY A 320 20.58 20.56 -3.44
N ASN A 321 20.96 21.75 -3.90
CA ASN A 321 20.93 22.15 -5.29
C ASN A 321 22.38 22.18 -5.79
N GLY A 322 22.71 21.45 -6.85
CA GLY A 322 24.08 21.48 -7.36
C GLY A 322 24.44 20.32 -8.29
N SER A 323 25.72 20.05 -8.42
CA SER A 323 26.30 19.19 -9.45
C SER A 323 25.89 17.71 -9.31
N ALA A 324 25.99 16.97 -10.42
CA ALA A 324 25.71 15.55 -10.55
C ALA A 324 26.59 14.62 -9.69
N ALA A 325 27.56 15.12 -8.96
CA ALA A 325 28.59 14.33 -8.26
C ALA A 325 27.98 13.26 -7.32
N ASN A 326 26.90 13.59 -6.62
CA ASN A 326 26.26 12.64 -5.71
C ASN A 326 25.44 11.55 -6.43
N ILE A 327 24.98 11.81 -7.65
CA ILE A 327 24.28 10.82 -8.47
C ILE A 327 25.26 9.76 -8.96
N LEU A 328 26.45 10.18 -9.38
CA LEU A 328 27.51 9.31 -9.88
C LEU A 328 28.17 8.48 -8.76
N SER A 329 28.07 8.93 -7.52
CA SER A 329 28.60 8.20 -6.36
C SER A 329 27.66 7.12 -5.82
N ARG A 330 26.39 7.09 -6.25
CA ARG A 330 25.41 6.09 -5.80
C ARG A 330 25.79 4.70 -6.32
N LYS A 331 25.76 3.74 -5.41
CA LYS A 331 26.15 2.36 -5.69
C LYS A 331 24.96 1.42 -5.52
N ASP A 332 24.97 0.36 -6.31
CA ASP A 332 24.13 -0.80 -6.05
C ASP A 332 24.69 -1.64 -4.90
N LYS A 333 23.98 -2.70 -4.52
CA LYS A 333 24.40 -3.65 -3.48
C LYS A 333 25.74 -4.35 -3.79
N ASN A 334 26.16 -4.38 -5.05
CA ASN A 334 27.39 -4.99 -5.52
C ASN A 334 28.55 -3.97 -5.65
N GLY A 335 28.31 -2.70 -5.27
CA GLY A 335 29.30 -1.63 -5.35
C GLY A 335 29.46 -1.00 -6.75
N ASN A 336 28.62 -1.37 -7.73
CA ASN A 336 28.61 -0.76 -9.05
C ASN A 336 27.85 0.57 -9.03
N ASN A 337 28.18 1.48 -9.96
CA ASN A 337 27.44 2.72 -10.08
C ASN A 337 25.99 2.45 -10.52
N LEU A 338 25.02 2.98 -9.76
CA LEU A 338 23.60 2.89 -10.15
C LEU A 338 23.33 3.61 -11.46
N TYR A 339 24.02 4.73 -11.69
CA TYR A 339 23.89 5.52 -12.90
C TYR A 339 25.22 5.98 -13.46
N VAL A 340 25.23 6.17 -14.76
CA VAL A 340 26.18 7.03 -15.46
C VAL A 340 25.40 8.24 -15.96
N ALA A 341 25.91 9.44 -15.73
CA ALA A 341 25.32 10.68 -16.18
C ALA A 341 26.38 11.57 -16.82
N ASN A 342 25.95 12.47 -17.70
CA ASN A 342 26.85 13.55 -18.13
C ASN A 342 26.83 14.72 -17.13
N SER A 343 27.67 15.72 -17.36
CA SER A 343 27.82 16.87 -16.45
C SER A 343 26.62 17.82 -16.39
N TYR A 344 25.56 17.56 -17.17
CA TYR A 344 24.34 18.37 -17.25
C TYR A 344 23.15 17.77 -16.53
N VAL A 345 23.41 16.92 -15.54
CA VAL A 345 22.43 16.40 -14.61
C VAL A 345 22.72 16.98 -13.24
N TYR A 346 21.69 17.48 -12.56
CA TYR A 346 21.80 18.24 -11.33
C TYR A 346 20.83 17.69 -10.29
N GLN A 347 21.19 17.82 -9.03
CA GLN A 347 20.25 17.59 -7.93
C GLN A 347 19.20 18.70 -7.90
N TYR A 348 17.98 18.32 -7.52
CA TYR A 348 16.86 19.23 -7.33
C TYR A 348 16.19 18.97 -5.99
N ASN A 349 16.02 20.00 -5.18
CA ASN A 349 15.65 19.84 -3.76
C ASN A 349 14.21 20.29 -3.40
N SER A 350 13.38 20.61 -4.37
CA SER A 350 12.01 21.05 -4.06
C SER A 350 11.00 20.62 -5.14
N PRO A 351 10.40 19.46 -5.03
CA PRO A 351 10.74 18.29 -4.22
C PRO A 351 12.08 17.65 -4.62
N HIS A 352 12.51 16.60 -3.90
CA HIS A 352 13.72 15.84 -4.27
C HIS A 352 13.62 15.27 -5.68
N GLY A 353 14.73 15.25 -6.40
CA GLY A 353 14.75 14.70 -7.75
C GLY A 353 15.99 15.10 -8.55
N LEU A 354 15.93 14.79 -9.84
CA LEU A 354 16.96 15.14 -10.82
C LEU A 354 16.45 16.21 -11.77
N ARG A 355 17.17 17.31 -11.90
CA ARG A 355 17.03 18.20 -13.04
C ARG A 355 17.96 17.77 -14.15
N MET A 356 17.44 17.49 -15.32
CA MET A 356 18.20 17.20 -16.53
C MET A 356 18.28 18.41 -17.43
N SER A 357 19.41 18.57 -18.05
CA SER A 357 19.78 19.65 -18.98
C SER A 357 20.00 21.02 -18.34
N SER A 358 20.71 21.87 -19.08
CA SER A 358 20.77 23.31 -18.93
C SER A 358 20.11 23.97 -20.14
N SER A 359 20.07 25.31 -20.19
CA SER A 359 19.58 26.06 -21.36
C SER A 359 20.40 25.82 -22.64
N ASP A 360 21.62 25.29 -22.52
CA ASP A 360 22.57 25.22 -23.63
C ASP A 360 23.03 23.78 -23.91
N ASN A 361 22.75 22.84 -23.00
CA ASN A 361 23.26 21.47 -23.10
C ASN A 361 22.28 20.44 -22.57
N SER A 362 22.14 19.35 -23.30
CA SER A 362 21.25 18.22 -22.93
C SER A 362 21.89 17.31 -21.90
N GLY A 363 21.14 17.00 -20.83
CA GLY A 363 21.49 16.05 -19.78
C GLY A 363 20.90 14.67 -20.04
N TYR A 364 21.57 13.63 -19.56
CA TYR A 364 21.03 12.26 -19.56
C TYR A 364 21.57 11.45 -18.39
N ILE A 365 20.81 10.41 -18.03
CA ILE A 365 21.29 9.33 -17.16
C ILE A 365 21.20 8.00 -17.91
N VAL A 366 22.07 7.06 -17.52
CA VAL A 366 22.03 5.67 -17.98
C VAL A 366 22.12 4.78 -16.75
N THR A 367 21.20 3.85 -16.59
CA THR A 367 21.20 2.92 -15.45
C THR A 367 22.41 1.98 -15.52
N SER A 368 22.72 1.33 -14.39
CA SER A 368 23.49 0.09 -14.40
C SER A 368 22.82 -0.98 -15.28
N GLU A 369 23.50 -2.09 -15.49
CA GLU A 369 22.91 -3.23 -16.21
C GLU A 369 21.74 -3.81 -15.43
N LEU A 370 20.61 -3.98 -16.11
CA LEU A 370 19.37 -4.56 -15.59
C LEU A 370 19.07 -5.85 -16.35
N ASP A 371 18.45 -6.82 -15.67
CA ASP A 371 17.90 -7.98 -16.35
C ASP A 371 16.53 -7.62 -16.93
N LEU A 372 16.50 -7.39 -18.23
CA LEU A 372 15.32 -7.05 -19.01
C LEU A 372 14.95 -8.16 -19.99
N SER A 373 15.23 -9.41 -19.65
CA SER A 373 14.97 -10.58 -20.50
C SER A 373 13.49 -10.94 -20.67
N ALA A 374 12.60 -10.24 -19.96
CA ALA A 374 11.15 -10.30 -20.12
C ALA A 374 10.60 -8.91 -20.50
N PRO A 375 9.39 -8.79 -21.07
CA PRO A 375 8.72 -7.51 -21.27
C PRO A 375 8.67 -6.71 -19.95
N PHE A 376 8.87 -5.41 -20.03
CA PHE A 376 8.96 -4.54 -18.86
C PHE A 376 8.37 -3.16 -19.12
N SER A 377 8.17 -2.41 -18.05
CA SER A 377 7.70 -1.04 -18.09
C SER A 377 8.59 -0.12 -17.32
N VAL A 378 8.75 1.10 -17.81
CA VAL A 378 9.44 2.21 -17.15
C VAL A 378 8.40 3.23 -16.75
N LEU A 379 8.23 3.44 -15.46
CA LEU A 379 7.35 4.43 -14.88
C LEU A 379 8.21 5.58 -14.35
N ILE A 380 7.96 6.79 -14.82
CA ILE A 380 8.72 7.98 -14.45
C ILE A 380 7.76 9.06 -13.96
N SER A 381 7.97 9.53 -12.74
CA SER A 381 7.33 10.76 -12.26
C SER A 381 8.18 11.95 -12.63
N ALA A 382 7.64 12.84 -13.46
CA ALA A 382 8.39 13.98 -13.98
C ALA A 382 7.51 15.19 -14.30
N LYS A 383 8.18 16.34 -14.43
CA LYS A 383 7.60 17.59 -14.94
C LYS A 383 8.60 18.34 -15.82
N VAL A 384 8.10 19.23 -16.65
CA VAL A 384 8.98 20.16 -17.39
C VAL A 384 9.43 21.31 -16.46
N TRP A 385 10.57 21.88 -16.76
CA TRP A 385 11.01 23.14 -16.14
C TRP A 385 10.11 24.29 -16.64
N PRO A 386 9.74 25.29 -15.77
CA PRO A 386 8.90 26.40 -16.19
C PRO A 386 9.39 27.08 -17.47
N LYS A 387 8.50 27.23 -18.46
CA LYS A 387 8.72 27.80 -19.79
C LYS A 387 9.50 26.92 -20.79
N ASP A 388 9.95 25.74 -20.40
CA ASP A 388 10.53 24.77 -21.31
C ASP A 388 9.43 23.84 -21.89
N THR A 389 9.72 23.19 -23.01
CA THR A 389 8.78 22.24 -23.64
C THR A 389 9.54 20.98 -24.02
N SER A 390 9.28 19.89 -23.33
CA SER A 390 9.95 18.60 -23.58
C SER A 390 9.11 17.45 -23.04
N GLY A 391 9.18 16.31 -23.71
CA GLY A 391 8.85 15.01 -23.15
C GLY A 391 10.05 14.31 -22.54
N ILE A 392 9.89 13.05 -22.20
CA ILE A 392 10.95 12.13 -21.77
C ILE A 392 11.20 11.15 -22.92
N LYS A 393 12.45 10.97 -23.27
CA LYS A 393 12.90 9.94 -24.21
C LYS A 393 13.63 8.84 -23.44
N VAL A 394 13.16 7.61 -23.58
CA VAL A 394 13.73 6.43 -22.93
C VAL A 394 14.18 5.43 -24.00
N THR A 395 15.41 4.94 -23.87
CA THR A 395 15.99 3.93 -24.76
C THR A 395 16.49 2.76 -23.91
N ALA A 396 16.08 1.54 -24.25
CA ALA A 396 16.54 0.33 -23.60
C ALA A 396 17.49 -0.43 -24.54
N GLY A 397 18.77 -0.50 -24.19
CA GLY A 397 19.78 -1.13 -25.01
C GLY A 397 19.84 -0.57 -26.43
N GLU A 398 19.64 -1.45 -27.41
CA GLU A 398 19.62 -1.11 -28.86
C GLU A 398 18.18 -0.93 -29.40
N SER A 399 17.17 -0.97 -28.54
CA SER A 399 15.77 -0.80 -28.98
C SER A 399 15.51 0.62 -29.50
N ALA A 400 14.45 0.77 -30.28
CA ALA A 400 13.95 2.10 -30.63
C ALA A 400 13.54 2.87 -29.36
N ALA A 401 13.89 4.14 -29.32
CA ALA A 401 13.51 5.00 -28.20
C ALA A 401 11.98 5.19 -28.16
N ILE A 402 11.41 5.15 -26.97
CA ILE A 402 10.02 5.54 -26.72
C ILE A 402 10.03 6.93 -26.10
N THR A 403 9.17 7.81 -26.61
CA THR A 403 9.09 9.20 -26.17
C THR A 403 7.67 9.48 -25.67
N THR A 404 7.56 10.14 -24.51
CA THR A 404 6.26 10.64 -24.01
C THR A 404 5.81 11.86 -24.82
N ALA A 405 4.54 12.23 -24.70
CA ALA A 405 4.11 13.59 -25.03
C ALA A 405 4.83 14.60 -24.13
N ASP A 406 4.72 15.89 -24.47
CA ASP A 406 5.29 16.96 -23.67
C ASP A 406 4.79 16.89 -22.22
N LEU A 407 5.72 17.14 -21.31
CA LEU A 407 5.43 17.15 -19.87
C LEU A 407 4.67 18.41 -19.48
N THR A 408 3.94 18.33 -18.37
CA THR A 408 3.31 19.48 -17.73
C THR A 408 4.23 20.11 -16.69
N GLU A 409 3.94 21.34 -16.27
CA GLU A 409 4.67 22.01 -15.17
C GLU A 409 4.41 21.38 -13.79
N GLU A 410 3.43 20.47 -13.70
CA GLU A 410 3.17 19.64 -12.51
C GLU A 410 3.69 18.22 -12.70
N PHE A 411 4.12 17.58 -11.60
CA PHE A 411 4.55 16.19 -11.63
C PHE A 411 3.39 15.28 -12.04
N LYS A 412 3.66 14.43 -13.05
CA LYS A 412 2.79 13.35 -13.48
C LYS A 412 3.61 12.09 -13.71
N SER A 413 2.94 10.96 -13.58
CA SER A 413 3.54 9.65 -13.88
C SER A 413 3.34 9.30 -15.35
N TYR A 414 4.41 8.89 -16.00
CA TYR A 414 4.46 8.48 -17.41
C TYR A 414 4.89 7.02 -17.48
N LEU A 415 4.08 6.19 -18.09
CA LEU A 415 4.34 4.76 -18.26
C LEU A 415 4.76 4.48 -19.70
N LEU A 416 5.98 3.92 -19.87
CA LEU A 416 6.53 3.49 -21.16
C LEU A 416 6.72 1.98 -21.12
N LYS A 417 6.21 1.28 -22.13
CA LYS A 417 6.19 -0.18 -22.23
C LYS A 417 7.20 -0.65 -23.27
N PHE A 418 8.01 -1.63 -22.91
CA PHE A 418 9.08 -2.19 -23.73
C PHE A 418 8.94 -3.70 -23.87
N ASP A 419 9.25 -4.21 -25.04
CA ASP A 419 9.45 -5.64 -25.25
C ASP A 419 10.72 -6.12 -24.55
N ALA A 420 10.82 -7.44 -24.36
CA ALA A 420 12.00 -8.07 -23.78
C ALA A 420 13.30 -7.66 -24.48
N GLN A 421 14.33 -7.45 -23.70
CA GLN A 421 15.70 -7.13 -24.12
C GLN A 421 16.66 -8.22 -23.60
N ASN A 422 17.95 -7.93 -23.51
CA ASN A 422 18.94 -8.83 -22.94
C ASN A 422 19.00 -8.72 -21.41
N SER A 423 19.50 -9.76 -20.75
CA SER A 423 19.71 -9.82 -19.30
C SER A 423 20.77 -8.85 -18.77
N LYS A 424 21.42 -8.06 -19.62
CA LYS A 424 22.41 -7.03 -19.28
C LYS A 424 22.14 -5.75 -20.06
N THR A 425 20.93 -5.25 -19.96
CA THR A 425 20.51 -4.07 -20.70
C THR A 425 20.56 -2.82 -19.83
N LYS A 426 21.07 -1.73 -20.38
CA LYS A 426 21.05 -0.40 -19.74
C LYS A 426 19.90 0.42 -20.28
N ILE A 427 19.28 1.22 -19.45
CA ILE A 427 18.23 2.16 -19.85
C ILE A 427 18.82 3.58 -19.81
N ARG A 428 18.70 4.27 -20.94
CA ARG A 428 19.02 5.69 -21.07
C ARG A 428 17.75 6.51 -20.97
N ILE A 429 17.79 7.55 -20.14
CA ILE A 429 16.69 8.50 -19.93
C ILE A 429 17.24 9.91 -20.19
N GLU A 430 16.54 10.66 -21.03
CA GLU A 430 16.91 12.03 -21.42
C GLU A 430 15.66 12.86 -21.79
N PRO A 431 15.73 14.20 -21.76
CA PRO A 431 14.70 15.04 -22.38
C PRO A 431 14.55 14.72 -23.86
N SER A 432 13.32 14.77 -24.37
CA SER A 432 13.06 14.52 -25.79
C SER A 432 13.48 15.68 -26.70
N ALA A 433 13.51 16.89 -26.17
CA ALA A 433 13.93 18.09 -26.87
C ALA A 433 15.34 18.51 -26.42
N THR A 434 16.12 19.05 -27.35
CA THR A 434 17.50 19.46 -27.11
C THR A 434 17.54 20.72 -26.26
N ASN A 435 18.38 20.72 -25.22
CA ASN A 435 18.61 21.84 -24.30
C ASN A 435 17.37 22.24 -23.47
N GLU A 436 16.31 21.46 -23.52
CA GLU A 436 15.13 21.65 -22.68
C GLU A 436 15.31 20.91 -21.36
N ARG A 437 14.81 21.52 -20.27
CA ARG A 437 15.02 21.02 -18.91
C ARG A 437 13.79 20.27 -18.44
N ILE A 438 14.02 19.12 -17.82
CA ILE A 438 12.99 18.36 -17.12
C ILE A 438 13.43 18.07 -15.69
N ILE A 439 12.47 17.81 -14.82
CA ILE A 439 12.71 17.35 -13.45
C ILE A 439 12.10 15.97 -13.31
N ILE A 440 12.90 15.01 -12.91
CA ILE A 440 12.47 13.63 -12.59
C ILE A 440 12.44 13.49 -11.08
N GLU A 441 11.28 13.13 -10.53
CA GLU A 441 11.06 12.87 -9.11
C GLU A 441 11.32 11.41 -8.74
N SER A 442 10.96 10.48 -9.63
CA SER A 442 11.19 9.05 -9.38
C SER A 442 11.25 8.27 -10.69
N ILE A 443 11.93 7.12 -10.62
CA ILE A 443 12.01 6.13 -11.68
C ILE A 443 11.68 4.78 -11.07
N GLN A 444 10.80 4.03 -11.74
CA GLN A 444 10.51 2.65 -11.41
C GLN A 444 10.53 1.81 -12.70
N ILE A 445 11.28 0.72 -12.70
CA ILE A 445 11.35 -0.23 -13.81
C ILE A 445 10.86 -1.58 -13.28
N VAL A 446 9.85 -2.14 -13.89
CA VAL A 446 9.15 -3.34 -13.40
C VAL A 446 8.91 -4.33 -14.53
N SER A 447 8.82 -5.62 -14.21
CA SER A 447 8.46 -6.65 -15.16
C SER A 447 7.00 -6.52 -15.62
N GLY A 448 6.74 -6.78 -16.90
CA GLY A 448 5.40 -6.76 -17.50
C GLY A 448 4.91 -5.36 -17.88
N HIS A 449 3.74 -5.34 -18.49
CA HIS A 449 3.10 -4.13 -19.02
C HIS A 449 1.91 -3.65 -18.15
N ASP A 450 1.45 -4.47 -17.22
CA ASP A 450 0.31 -4.16 -16.35
C ASP A 450 0.78 -3.55 -15.04
N VAL A 451 1.35 -2.35 -15.15
CA VAL A 451 1.84 -1.58 -14.01
C VAL A 451 0.77 -0.59 -13.60
N PRO A 452 0.24 -0.69 -12.39
CA PRO A 452 -0.69 0.33 -11.91
C PRO A 452 0.04 1.66 -11.78
N LEU A 453 -0.57 2.71 -12.32
CA LEU A 453 -0.09 4.06 -12.08
C LEU A 453 -0.29 4.43 -10.59
N PRO A 454 0.61 5.22 -10.01
CA PRO A 454 0.42 5.70 -8.64
C PRO A 454 -0.93 6.40 -8.46
N PRO A 455 -1.58 6.24 -7.31
CA PRO A 455 -2.81 6.95 -7.02
C PRO A 455 -2.56 8.45 -6.97
N VAL A 456 -3.45 9.22 -7.56
CA VAL A 456 -3.41 10.70 -7.54
C VAL A 456 -4.65 11.21 -6.84
N LEU A 457 -4.47 11.81 -5.66
CA LEU A 457 -5.53 12.48 -4.93
C LEU A 457 -5.78 13.88 -5.53
N LYS A 458 -7.01 14.14 -5.92
CA LYS A 458 -7.47 15.47 -6.36
C LYS A 458 -8.54 15.97 -5.42
N ILE A 459 -8.26 17.08 -4.73
CA ILE A 459 -9.29 17.79 -3.96
C ILE A 459 -10.22 18.49 -4.94
N THR A 460 -11.52 18.25 -4.82
CA THR A 460 -12.57 18.82 -5.68
C THR A 460 -13.40 19.89 -5.00
N SER A 461 -13.28 20.04 -3.67
CA SER A 461 -13.84 21.13 -2.90
C SER A 461 -12.89 22.33 -2.82
N GLU A 462 -13.36 23.43 -2.24
CA GLU A 462 -12.52 24.60 -1.94
C GLU A 462 -11.37 24.21 -1.02
N THR A 463 -10.17 24.74 -1.29
CA THR A 463 -8.96 24.49 -0.50
C THR A 463 -8.78 25.45 0.67
N THR A 464 -9.64 26.46 0.77
CA THR A 464 -9.71 27.41 1.88
C THR A 464 -11.17 27.57 2.28
N LEU A 465 -11.46 27.43 3.56
CA LEU A 465 -12.81 27.48 4.07
C LEU A 465 -12.88 28.40 5.29
N SER A 466 -13.79 29.37 5.25
CA SER A 466 -14.14 30.19 6.40
C SER A 466 -15.46 29.69 7.00
N VAL A 467 -15.48 29.52 8.31
CA VAL A 467 -16.64 28.99 9.04
C VAL A 467 -17.00 29.86 10.23
N PRO A 468 -18.28 29.89 10.64
CA PRO A 468 -18.70 30.64 11.84
C PRO A 468 -18.13 30.00 13.12
N ALA A 469 -18.28 30.72 14.21
CA ALA A 469 -17.77 30.36 15.53
C ALA A 469 -18.37 29.10 16.16
N GLU A 470 -19.53 28.72 15.68
CA GLU A 470 -20.27 27.58 16.21
C GLU A 470 -19.63 26.26 15.75
N SER A 471 -19.73 25.22 16.59
CA SER A 471 -19.29 23.89 16.18
C SER A 471 -20.04 23.44 14.91
N THR A 472 -19.32 22.95 13.93
CA THR A 472 -19.90 22.54 12.65
C THR A 472 -19.15 21.35 12.06
N ILE A 473 -19.82 20.61 11.19
CA ILE A 473 -19.20 19.54 10.40
C ILE A 473 -19.04 20.05 8.97
N LYS A 474 -17.88 19.82 8.40
CA LYS A 474 -17.57 20.13 7.01
C LYS A 474 -17.02 18.90 6.31
N THR A 475 -17.13 18.90 4.99
CA THR A 475 -16.64 17.81 4.13
C THR A 475 -15.68 18.37 3.09
N ILE A 476 -14.53 17.73 2.96
CA ILE A 476 -13.60 17.94 1.85
C ILE A 476 -13.89 16.85 0.84
N ASN A 477 -14.33 17.23 -0.35
CA ASN A 477 -14.54 16.28 -1.43
C ASN A 477 -13.26 16.08 -2.24
N TYR A 478 -13.05 14.85 -2.67
CA TYR A 478 -11.89 14.47 -3.48
C TYR A 478 -12.24 13.39 -4.49
N THR A 479 -11.36 13.21 -5.46
CA THR A 479 -11.31 12.04 -6.33
C THR A 479 -9.94 11.41 -6.27
N VAL A 480 -9.86 10.09 -6.41
CA VAL A 480 -8.60 9.36 -6.54
C VAL A 480 -8.51 8.79 -7.94
N GLU A 481 -7.58 9.29 -8.73
CA GLU A 481 -7.22 8.66 -10.01
C GLU A 481 -6.25 7.51 -9.74
N ASN A 482 -6.33 6.44 -10.52
CA ASN A 482 -5.50 5.24 -10.39
C ASN A 482 -5.53 4.67 -8.95
N PRO A 483 -6.69 4.37 -8.38
CA PRO A 483 -6.74 3.83 -7.03
C PRO A 483 -5.99 2.50 -6.99
N THR A 484 -5.02 2.38 -6.10
CA THR A 484 -4.20 1.18 -5.93
C THR A 484 -4.62 0.46 -4.67
N ASN A 485 -4.62 -0.87 -4.71
CA ASN A 485 -4.93 -1.70 -3.55
C ASN A 485 -3.98 -1.40 -2.38
N GLY A 486 -4.53 -1.34 -1.18
CA GLY A 486 -3.77 -1.05 0.04
C GLY A 486 -3.40 0.42 0.26
N VAL A 487 -3.77 1.32 -0.66
CA VAL A 487 -3.59 2.77 -0.48
C VAL A 487 -4.92 3.40 -0.11
N SER A 488 -4.97 4.05 1.03
CA SER A 488 -6.15 4.79 1.52
C SER A 488 -5.85 6.27 1.66
N VAL A 489 -6.90 7.08 1.52
CA VAL A 489 -6.83 8.49 1.87
C VAL A 489 -6.89 8.61 3.38
N VAL A 490 -5.93 9.32 3.96
CA VAL A 490 -5.87 9.60 5.39
C VAL A 490 -5.81 11.12 5.55
N ALA A 491 -6.62 11.66 6.43
CA ALA A 491 -6.61 13.07 6.79
C ALA A 491 -6.11 13.25 8.21
N SER A 492 -5.31 14.28 8.43
CA SER A 492 -4.84 14.69 9.74
C SER A 492 -4.90 16.21 9.86
N SER A 493 -4.91 16.72 11.09
CA SER A 493 -4.88 18.14 11.36
C SER A 493 -3.68 18.51 12.23
N ASP A 494 -3.17 19.72 12.02
CA ASP A 494 -2.14 20.35 12.84
C ASP A 494 -2.69 20.94 14.14
N VAL A 495 -4.01 20.95 14.33
CA VAL A 495 -4.68 21.52 15.49
C VAL A 495 -5.79 20.61 16.03
N SER A 496 -5.96 20.58 17.35
CA SER A 496 -6.89 19.66 18.03
C SER A 496 -8.38 19.99 17.83
N TRP A 497 -8.71 21.21 17.48
CA TRP A 497 -10.10 21.64 17.24
C TRP A 497 -10.64 21.34 15.84
N LEU A 498 -9.80 20.78 14.96
CA LEU A 498 -10.18 20.09 13.72
C LEU A 498 -10.00 18.61 13.97
N ASN A 499 -11.10 17.89 14.15
CA ASN A 499 -11.07 16.51 14.63
C ASN A 499 -12.19 15.64 14.05
N SER A 500 -12.28 14.40 14.51
CA SER A 500 -13.38 13.48 14.19
C SER A 500 -13.54 13.25 12.67
N PHE A 501 -12.44 12.87 12.02
CA PHE A 501 -12.45 12.57 10.59
C PHE A 501 -13.28 11.32 10.29
N VAL A 502 -14.26 11.47 9.38
CA VAL A 502 -15.13 10.40 8.89
C VAL A 502 -14.95 10.29 7.39
N TYR A 503 -14.58 9.09 6.92
CA TYR A 503 -14.28 8.83 5.53
C TYR A 503 -15.51 8.33 4.79
N ASN A 504 -15.89 9.02 3.72
CA ASN A 504 -16.97 8.65 2.81
C ASN A 504 -16.37 8.23 1.45
N VAL A 505 -17.20 7.78 0.52
CA VAL A 505 -16.76 7.29 -0.79
C VAL A 505 -15.99 8.33 -1.60
N ASP A 506 -16.34 9.59 -1.46
CA ASP A 506 -15.88 10.72 -2.29
C ASP A 506 -15.43 11.93 -1.46
N GLY A 507 -15.24 11.76 -0.15
CA GLY A 507 -14.84 12.85 0.71
C GLY A 507 -14.50 12.42 2.13
N VAL A 508 -13.94 13.36 2.88
CA VAL A 508 -13.70 13.23 4.32
C VAL A 508 -14.46 14.34 5.04
N SER A 509 -15.33 13.95 5.96
CA SER A 509 -16.02 14.88 6.86
C SER A 509 -15.23 15.02 8.15
N PHE A 510 -15.24 16.18 8.74
CA PHE A 510 -14.54 16.47 9.99
C PHE A 510 -15.32 17.48 10.83
N THR A 511 -15.11 17.45 12.12
CA THR A 511 -15.70 18.37 13.07
C THR A 511 -14.79 19.56 13.31
N ILE A 512 -15.37 20.75 13.31
CA ILE A 512 -14.73 21.99 13.73
C ILE A 512 -15.35 22.36 15.06
N ASP A 513 -14.57 22.35 16.12
CA ASP A 513 -15.07 22.71 17.45
C ASP A 513 -15.40 24.19 17.54
N ALA A 514 -16.39 24.52 18.34
CA ALA A 514 -16.78 25.92 18.58
C ALA A 514 -15.57 26.75 19.09
N ASN A 515 -15.50 27.98 18.63
CA ASN A 515 -14.49 28.93 19.09
C ASN A 515 -15.17 30.04 19.90
N GLN A 516 -14.68 30.29 21.10
CA GLN A 516 -15.16 31.35 21.98
C GLN A 516 -14.12 32.47 22.16
N GLY A 517 -13.07 32.45 21.36
CA GLY A 517 -11.96 33.40 21.38
C GLY A 517 -11.80 34.18 20.09
N GLU A 518 -10.59 34.61 19.85
CA GLU A 518 -10.20 35.31 18.62
C GLU A 518 -10.18 34.35 17.41
N GLU A 519 -10.14 34.94 16.21
CA GLU A 519 -9.98 34.20 14.95
C GLU A 519 -8.78 33.23 15.03
N ARG A 520 -8.98 32.01 14.55
CA ARG A 520 -7.95 30.96 14.53
C ARG A 520 -7.90 30.27 13.18
N SER A 521 -6.76 29.74 12.84
CA SER A 521 -6.56 28.96 11.61
C SER A 521 -5.97 27.60 11.92
N GLY A 522 -6.21 26.61 11.05
CA GLY A 522 -5.65 25.27 11.13
C GLY A 522 -5.60 24.66 9.75
N THR A 523 -4.79 23.60 9.61
CA THR A 523 -4.56 22.91 8.34
C THR A 523 -5.00 21.45 8.45
N ILE A 524 -5.64 20.95 7.40
CA ILE A 524 -5.91 19.53 7.18
C ILE A 524 -4.99 19.05 6.05
N THR A 525 -4.26 17.99 6.30
CA THR A 525 -3.34 17.38 5.34
C THR A 525 -3.82 15.99 4.97
#